data_5b76c85d96b0c6155ad0126c5e492065
#
_entry.id   5b76c85d96b0c6155ad0126c5e492065
#
_cell.length_a   1.000
_cell.length_b   1.000
_cell.length_c   1.000
_cell.angle_alpha   90.00
_cell.angle_beta   90.00
_cell.angle_gamma   90.00
#
_symmetry.space_group_name_H-M   'P 1'
#
loop_
_entity.id
_entity.type
_entity.pdbx_description
1 polymer ?
#
loop_
_entity_poly.entity_id
_entity_poly.type
_entity_poly.pdbx_seq_one_letter_code
_entity_poly.pdbx_strand_id
1 'polypeptide(L)'
;MKNNFFEIYSPEIKEFSKYSYILIPDSNIKNLNKVYSLIDINKYNIPILTKTEWCAAKLEKIPSEYLLKDEIEVSAILRSTKNRSFQLKRTFDIFISIFLLLSTFPIVILTIFLIFIEDGFPIFYIQKRHGIDNKIIKLPKFRSMLKTAEINGPTWAKKDDIRVTKIGKYIRLLRIDEIPQLLLVLKGEMSLVGPRPERPEIDEFLKEKIHLYDLRYKVLPGISGWAQVNYPYGSSTYDSKEKLSYDLFYIKNQSFLLDLLIILKTVRRVLTASGANPNTK
;
A
#
# COMPACT_ATOMS: atom_id res chain seq x y z
N MET A 1 10.20 -14.23 -22.87
CA MET A 1 10.14 -15.65 -22.42
C MET A 1 8.70 -15.99 -22.17
N LYS A 2 8.14 -16.97 -22.91
CA LYS A 2 6.78 -17.45 -22.65
C LYS A 2 6.84 -18.30 -21.38
N ASN A 3 6.24 -17.80 -20.29
CA ASN A 3 6.06 -18.59 -19.08
C ASN A 3 4.94 -19.60 -19.33
N ASN A 4 5.29 -20.85 -19.55
CA ASN A 4 4.31 -21.92 -19.64
C ASN A 4 3.92 -22.34 -18.21
N PHE A 5 2.69 -22.00 -17.81
CA PHE A 5 2.11 -22.42 -16.54
C PHE A 5 1.28 -23.68 -16.75
N PHE A 6 1.51 -24.68 -15.93
CA PHE A 6 0.66 -25.88 -15.88
C PHE A 6 0.23 -26.14 -14.44
N GLU A 7 -1.06 -26.33 -14.23
CA GLU A 7 -1.56 -26.94 -12.99
C GLU A 7 -1.33 -28.45 -13.09
N ILE A 8 -0.63 -29.04 -12.14
CA ILE A 8 -0.38 -30.48 -12.12
C ILE A 8 -1.63 -31.18 -11.61
N TYR A 9 -2.51 -31.59 -12.54
CA TYR A 9 -3.63 -32.50 -12.26
C TYR A 9 -3.35 -33.95 -12.64
N SER A 10 -2.20 -34.25 -13.30
CA SER A 10 -1.89 -35.58 -13.80
C SER A 10 -0.50 -36.04 -13.38
N PRO A 11 -0.33 -37.31 -12.93
CA PRO A 11 0.96 -37.90 -12.56
C PRO A 11 1.88 -38.26 -13.74
N GLU A 12 1.50 -37.96 -14.99
CA GLU A 12 2.24 -38.41 -16.18
C GLU A 12 3.21 -37.40 -16.80
N ILE A 13 3.63 -36.38 -16.09
CA ILE A 13 4.61 -35.39 -16.63
C ILE A 13 6.01 -36.04 -16.63
N LYS A 14 6.46 -36.52 -17.78
CA LYS A 14 7.75 -37.18 -17.96
C LYS A 14 8.97 -36.26 -18.06
N GLU A 15 8.79 -34.93 -18.22
CA GLU A 15 9.92 -34.02 -18.45
C GLU A 15 9.79 -32.74 -17.62
N PHE A 16 10.11 -32.81 -16.32
CA PHE A 16 10.11 -31.64 -15.43
C PHE A 16 11.22 -30.64 -15.76
N SER A 17 12.30 -31.06 -16.40
CA SER A 17 13.48 -30.21 -16.74
C SER A 17 13.17 -28.99 -17.61
N LYS A 18 12.03 -28.96 -18.28
CA LYS A 18 11.59 -27.85 -19.13
C LYS A 18 10.93 -26.70 -18.35
N TYR A 19 10.67 -26.87 -17.05
CA TYR A 19 9.94 -25.92 -16.24
C TYR A 19 10.85 -25.21 -15.24
N SER A 20 10.61 -23.91 -15.02
CA SER A 20 11.36 -23.12 -14.06
C SER A 20 10.79 -23.21 -12.63
N TYR A 21 9.53 -23.62 -12.49
CA TYR A 21 8.80 -23.71 -11.21
C TYR A 21 7.68 -24.75 -11.31
N ILE A 22 7.36 -25.37 -10.17
CA ILE A 22 6.15 -26.17 -9.98
C ILE A 22 5.21 -25.36 -9.08
N LEU A 23 4.00 -25.06 -9.55
CA LEU A 23 2.99 -24.35 -8.76
C LEU A 23 2.00 -25.34 -8.16
N ILE A 24 1.83 -25.27 -6.85
CA ILE A 24 0.82 -26.04 -6.12
C ILE A 24 -0.35 -25.11 -5.77
N PRO A 25 -1.61 -25.53 -5.96
CA PRO A 25 -2.77 -24.81 -5.46
C PRO A 25 -2.69 -24.63 -3.94
N ASP A 26 -2.94 -23.42 -3.43
CA ASP A 26 -2.88 -23.10 -2.01
C ASP A 26 -3.81 -23.99 -1.16
N SER A 27 -4.94 -24.46 -1.74
CA SER A 27 -5.88 -25.39 -1.13
C SER A 27 -5.29 -26.80 -0.82
N ASN A 28 -4.19 -27.18 -1.47
CA ASN A 28 -3.58 -28.51 -1.36
C ASN A 28 -2.38 -28.56 -0.43
N ILE A 29 -2.08 -27.50 0.32
CA ILE A 29 -0.95 -27.45 1.27
C ILE A 29 -1.03 -28.61 2.29
N LYS A 30 -2.23 -29.01 2.70
CA LYS A 30 -2.43 -30.18 3.60
C LYS A 30 -1.95 -31.52 3.03
N ASN A 31 -1.78 -31.61 1.70
CA ASN A 31 -1.32 -32.79 0.98
C ASN A 31 0.12 -32.66 0.45
N LEU A 32 0.90 -31.69 0.95
CA LEU A 32 2.28 -31.47 0.49
C LEU A 32 3.13 -32.74 0.51
N ASN A 33 3.03 -33.57 1.56
CA ASN A 33 3.76 -34.84 1.64
C ASN A 33 3.45 -35.78 0.47
N LYS A 34 2.19 -35.78 -0.01
CA LYS A 34 1.79 -36.57 -1.18
C LYS A 34 2.34 -35.97 -2.48
N VAL A 35 2.42 -34.65 -2.56
CA VAL A 35 3.03 -33.95 -3.72
C VAL A 35 4.53 -34.17 -3.74
N TYR A 36 5.21 -34.07 -2.58
CA TYR A 36 6.64 -34.37 -2.44
C TYR A 36 6.99 -35.82 -2.77
N SER A 37 6.12 -36.77 -2.46
CA SER A 37 6.34 -38.20 -2.80
C SER A 37 6.12 -38.51 -4.29
N LEU A 38 5.34 -37.70 -5.01
CA LEU A 38 5.09 -37.85 -6.43
C LEU A 38 6.16 -37.23 -7.33
N ILE A 39 6.91 -36.25 -6.77
CA ILE A 39 7.96 -35.53 -7.48
C ILE A 39 9.28 -35.94 -6.83
N ASP A 40 10.14 -36.62 -7.59
CA ASP A 40 11.53 -36.88 -7.15
C ASP A 40 12.31 -35.55 -7.19
N ILE A 41 12.11 -34.75 -6.15
CA ILE A 41 12.58 -33.36 -6.01
C ILE A 41 14.11 -33.29 -6.12
N ASN A 42 14.78 -34.33 -5.62
CA ASN A 42 16.25 -34.41 -5.66
C ASN A 42 16.81 -34.56 -7.08
N LYS A 43 15.99 -35.01 -8.04
CA LYS A 43 16.43 -35.27 -9.40
C LYS A 43 16.47 -34.01 -10.29
N TYR A 44 15.61 -33.03 -10.05
CA TYR A 44 15.41 -31.90 -11.00
C TYR A 44 15.73 -30.53 -10.44
N ASN A 45 15.96 -30.39 -9.13
CA ASN A 45 16.26 -29.12 -8.44
C ASN A 45 15.31 -27.94 -8.85
N ILE A 46 14.04 -28.24 -9.10
CA ILE A 46 13.02 -27.26 -9.51
C ILE A 46 12.28 -26.79 -8.26
N PRO A 47 12.23 -25.49 -7.97
CA PRO A 47 11.52 -24.98 -6.80
C PRO A 47 10.00 -25.21 -6.93
N ILE A 48 9.41 -25.73 -5.86
CA ILE A 48 7.98 -25.91 -5.69
C ILE A 48 7.45 -24.72 -4.92
N LEU A 49 6.48 -24.00 -5.46
CA LEU A 49 5.91 -22.80 -4.86
C LEU A 49 4.38 -22.92 -4.84
N THR A 50 3.76 -22.34 -3.82
CA THR A 50 2.34 -22.05 -3.87
C THR A 50 2.07 -20.87 -4.82
N LYS A 51 0.81 -20.68 -5.25
CA LYS A 51 0.42 -19.52 -6.05
C LYS A 51 0.75 -18.21 -5.30
N THR A 52 0.49 -18.17 -3.99
CA THR A 52 0.80 -17.04 -3.10
C THR A 52 2.30 -16.76 -3.06
N GLU A 53 3.15 -17.78 -2.85
CA GLU A 53 4.61 -17.63 -2.82
C GLU A 53 5.16 -17.16 -4.16
N TRP A 54 4.65 -17.72 -5.27
CA TRP A 54 5.07 -17.30 -6.60
C TRP A 54 4.69 -15.83 -6.88
N CYS A 55 3.46 -15.41 -6.54
CA CYS A 55 3.04 -14.01 -6.67
C CYS A 55 3.93 -13.09 -5.81
N ALA A 56 4.25 -13.48 -4.58
CA ALA A 56 5.13 -12.72 -3.73
C ALA A 56 6.55 -12.59 -4.30
N ALA A 57 7.11 -13.69 -4.81
CA ALA A 57 8.49 -13.72 -5.32
C ALA A 57 8.66 -13.04 -6.69
N LYS A 58 7.64 -13.09 -7.57
CA LYS A 58 7.76 -12.62 -8.96
C LYS A 58 7.01 -11.32 -9.24
N LEU A 59 5.89 -11.09 -8.55
CA LEU A 59 5.03 -9.92 -8.78
C LEU A 59 5.09 -8.93 -7.62
N GLU A 60 5.79 -9.28 -6.54
CA GLU A 60 5.91 -8.46 -5.32
C GLU A 60 4.53 -8.02 -4.78
N LYS A 61 3.55 -8.93 -4.88
CA LYS A 61 2.18 -8.77 -4.37
C LYS A 61 1.61 -10.10 -3.89
N ILE A 62 0.64 -10.05 -2.97
CA ILE A 62 -0.06 -11.20 -2.41
C ILE A 62 -1.55 -11.01 -2.61
N PRO A 63 -2.16 -11.63 -3.63
CA PRO A 63 -3.60 -11.57 -3.84
C PRO A 63 -4.36 -12.18 -2.66
N SER A 64 -5.30 -11.44 -2.09
CA SER A 64 -6.05 -11.88 -0.90
C SER A 64 -6.93 -13.10 -1.16
N GLU A 65 -7.34 -13.35 -2.40
CA GLU A 65 -8.11 -14.54 -2.79
C GLU A 65 -7.32 -15.85 -2.72
N TYR A 66 -5.99 -15.79 -2.76
CA TYR A 66 -5.14 -16.99 -2.63
C TYR A 66 -4.83 -17.31 -1.17
N LEU A 67 -5.06 -16.37 -0.25
CA LEU A 67 -4.93 -16.62 1.17
C LEU A 67 -6.16 -17.38 1.64
N LEU A 68 -5.93 -18.60 2.12
CA LEU A 68 -6.95 -19.34 2.82
C LEU A 68 -7.27 -18.63 4.13
N LYS A 69 -8.54 -18.71 4.58
CA LYS A 69 -8.93 -18.23 5.93
C LYS A 69 -8.23 -19.01 7.06
N ASP A 70 -7.42 -20.02 6.72
CA ASP A 70 -6.65 -20.79 7.68
C ASP A 70 -5.69 -19.85 8.42
N GLU A 71 -5.82 -19.82 9.74
CA GLU A 71 -5.07 -18.96 10.68
C GLU A 71 -3.54 -19.01 10.47
N ILE A 72 -3.01 -20.05 9.83
CA ILE A 72 -1.58 -20.26 9.63
C ILE A 72 -0.99 -19.24 8.65
N GLU A 73 -1.59 -19.02 7.46
CA GLU A 73 -1.07 -18.08 6.48
C GLU A 73 -1.27 -16.63 6.93
N VAL A 74 -2.45 -16.31 7.48
CA VAL A 74 -2.75 -15.02 8.07
C VAL A 74 -1.80 -14.76 9.25
N SER A 75 -1.56 -15.76 10.13
CA SER A 75 -0.63 -15.64 11.25
C SER A 75 0.82 -15.46 10.78
N ALA A 76 1.24 -16.08 9.68
CA ALA A 76 2.57 -15.89 9.11
C ALA A 76 2.77 -14.45 8.59
N ILE A 77 1.75 -13.87 7.96
CA ILE A 77 1.76 -12.45 7.55
C ILE A 77 1.87 -11.55 8.80
N LEU A 78 1.12 -11.86 9.86
CA LEU A 78 1.08 -11.04 11.07
C LEU A 78 2.30 -11.22 11.99
N ARG A 79 2.99 -12.35 11.96
CA ARG A 79 4.21 -12.58 12.76
C ARG A 79 5.35 -11.65 12.37
N SER A 80 5.42 -11.23 11.11
CA SER A 80 6.44 -10.29 10.64
C SER A 80 6.30 -8.91 11.30
N THR A 81 5.09 -8.54 11.77
CA THR A 81 4.82 -7.23 12.37
C THR A 81 5.37 -7.05 13.80
N LYS A 82 5.76 -8.15 14.48
CA LYS A 82 6.23 -8.14 15.88
C LYS A 82 7.75 -8.10 16.05
N ASN A 83 8.53 -7.97 14.98
CA ASN A 83 9.98 -8.07 15.02
C ASN A 83 10.68 -6.80 15.55
N ARG A 84 11.93 -6.97 16.03
CA ARG A 84 12.86 -5.91 16.49
C ARG A 84 13.04 -4.74 15.52
N SER A 85 12.72 -4.95 14.24
CA SER A 85 12.72 -3.91 13.19
C SER A 85 11.71 -2.78 13.46
N PHE A 86 10.69 -3.01 14.28
CA PHE A 86 9.67 -1.98 14.59
C PHE A 86 10.28 -0.77 15.35
N GLN A 87 11.16 -1.00 16.30
CA GLN A 87 11.81 0.09 17.05
C GLN A 87 12.74 0.92 16.18
N LEU A 88 13.55 0.25 15.34
CA LEU A 88 14.43 0.94 14.37
C LEU A 88 13.62 1.74 13.36
N LYS A 89 12.55 1.14 12.82
CA LYS A 89 11.62 1.84 11.95
C LYS A 89 11.03 3.09 12.63
N ARG A 90 10.55 2.95 13.85
CA ARG A 90 9.94 4.07 14.60
C ARG A 90 10.93 5.21 14.83
N THR A 91 12.16 4.90 15.21
CA THR A 91 13.22 5.89 15.38
C THR A 91 13.52 6.62 14.07
N PHE A 92 13.65 5.86 12.99
CA PHE A 92 13.86 6.41 11.65
C PHE A 92 12.69 7.32 11.21
N ASP A 93 11.43 6.88 11.39
CA ASP A 93 10.24 7.66 11.09
C ASP A 93 10.26 9.02 11.81
N ILE A 94 10.63 9.04 13.10
CA ILE A 94 10.70 10.27 13.90
C ILE A 94 11.79 11.19 13.34
N PHE A 95 13.02 10.69 13.16
CA PHE A 95 14.14 11.52 12.68
C PHE A 95 13.87 12.13 11.31
N ILE A 96 13.40 11.32 10.36
CA ILE A 96 13.08 11.81 9.03
C ILE A 96 11.90 12.78 9.05
N SER A 97 10.88 12.54 9.86
CA SER A 97 9.75 13.48 9.98
C SER A 97 10.17 14.83 10.54
N ILE A 98 11.02 14.88 11.57
CA ILE A 98 11.56 16.13 12.11
C ILE A 98 12.39 16.84 11.03
N PHE A 99 13.30 16.12 10.37
CA PHE A 99 14.12 16.67 9.29
C PHE A 99 13.25 17.26 8.17
N LEU A 100 12.24 16.54 7.71
CA LEU A 100 11.33 17.02 6.67
C LEU A 100 10.52 18.23 7.13
N LEU A 101 9.99 18.25 8.35
CA LEU A 101 9.25 19.41 8.87
C LEU A 101 10.14 20.67 8.95
N LEU A 102 11.39 20.54 9.41
CA LEU A 102 12.32 21.65 9.48
C LEU A 102 12.73 22.15 8.09
N SER A 103 13.08 21.24 7.19
CA SER A 103 13.52 21.58 5.82
C SER A 103 12.40 22.16 4.96
N THR A 104 11.15 21.72 5.15
CA THR A 104 9.99 22.23 4.41
C THR A 104 9.30 23.41 5.09
N PHE A 105 9.77 23.86 6.26
CA PHE A 105 9.15 24.94 7.02
C PHE A 105 8.91 26.23 6.20
N PRO A 106 9.87 26.75 5.40
CA PRO A 106 9.62 27.91 4.54
C PRO A 106 8.49 27.66 3.52
N ILE A 107 8.43 26.44 2.95
CA ILE A 107 7.39 26.04 2.00
C ILE A 107 6.03 26.00 2.69
N VAL A 108 5.98 25.52 3.93
CA VAL A 108 4.76 25.49 4.76
C VAL A 108 4.21 26.90 4.96
N ILE A 109 5.07 27.86 5.37
CA ILE A 109 4.66 29.26 5.56
C ILE A 109 4.14 29.88 4.27
N LEU A 110 4.88 29.70 3.17
CA LEU A 110 4.45 30.17 1.85
C LEU A 110 3.10 29.56 1.44
N THR A 111 2.92 28.26 1.66
CA THR A 111 1.67 27.56 1.32
C THR A 111 0.49 28.10 2.13
N ILE A 112 0.66 28.33 3.42
CA ILE A 112 -0.36 28.96 4.29
C ILE A 112 -0.77 30.31 3.71
N PHE A 113 0.19 31.16 3.38
CA PHE A 113 -0.03 32.51 2.83
C PHE A 113 -0.77 32.46 1.49
N LEU A 114 -0.36 31.57 0.58
CA LEU A 114 -0.97 31.43 -0.72
C LEU A 114 -2.43 30.94 -0.62
N ILE A 115 -2.72 29.94 0.23
CA ILE A 115 -4.10 29.46 0.45
C ILE A 115 -4.96 30.56 1.06
N PHE A 116 -4.39 31.35 2.00
CA PHE A 116 -5.10 32.46 2.63
C PHE A 116 -5.50 33.54 1.61
N ILE A 117 -4.60 33.89 0.71
CA ILE A 117 -4.89 34.90 -0.35
C ILE A 117 -5.92 34.37 -1.33
N GLU A 118 -5.85 33.09 -1.72
CA GLU A 118 -6.74 32.54 -2.76
C GLU A 118 -8.17 32.36 -2.26
N ASP A 119 -8.38 31.82 -1.04
CA ASP A 119 -9.70 31.40 -0.57
C ASP A 119 -9.92 31.62 0.96
N GLY A 120 -9.01 32.33 1.66
CA GLY A 120 -9.12 32.62 3.08
C GLY A 120 -9.08 31.37 3.98
N PHE A 121 -9.64 31.49 5.20
CA PHE A 121 -9.72 30.38 6.15
C PHE A 121 -10.87 29.39 5.80
N PRO A 122 -10.75 28.11 6.25
CA PRO A 122 -9.66 27.45 6.98
C PRO A 122 -8.48 27.09 6.07
N ILE A 123 -7.25 27.11 6.56
CA ILE A 123 -6.03 26.71 5.82
C ILE A 123 -5.92 25.20 5.71
N PHE A 124 -6.31 24.51 6.77
CA PHE A 124 -6.23 23.06 6.87
C PHE A 124 -7.59 22.41 6.63
N TYR A 125 -7.55 21.25 6.01
CA TYR A 125 -8.66 20.32 5.89
C TYR A 125 -8.34 19.08 6.71
N ILE A 126 -9.27 18.63 7.54
CA ILE A 126 -9.12 17.46 8.40
C ILE A 126 -10.08 16.38 7.94
N GLN A 127 -9.54 15.21 7.62
CA GLN A 127 -10.30 14.07 7.13
C GLN A 127 -10.19 12.88 8.07
N LYS A 128 -11.32 12.24 8.40
CA LYS A 128 -11.31 10.99 9.16
C LYS A 128 -10.79 9.85 8.27
N ARG A 129 -9.93 9.01 8.83
CA ARG A 129 -9.37 7.83 8.16
C ARG A 129 -9.25 6.67 9.17
N HIS A 130 -9.24 5.41 8.67
CA HIS A 130 -8.90 4.28 9.50
C HIS A 130 -7.38 4.17 9.68
N GLY A 131 -6.94 4.12 10.92
CA GLY A 131 -5.56 3.84 11.32
C GLY A 131 -5.37 2.38 11.75
N ILE A 132 -4.34 2.13 12.58
CA ILE A 132 -4.06 0.79 13.14
C ILE A 132 -5.28 0.27 13.91
N ASP A 133 -5.56 -1.03 13.76
CA ASP A 133 -6.70 -1.73 14.38
C ASP A 133 -8.04 -1.00 14.18
N ASN A 134 -8.24 -0.40 13.00
CA ASN A 134 -9.45 0.34 12.61
C ASN A 134 -9.76 1.58 13.47
N LYS A 135 -8.82 2.06 14.29
CA LYS A 135 -9.01 3.29 15.06
C LYS A 135 -9.11 4.49 14.12
N ILE A 136 -10.07 5.38 14.40
CA ILE A 136 -10.22 6.60 13.59
C ILE A 136 -9.11 7.59 13.92
N ILE A 137 -8.36 8.00 12.90
CA ILE A 137 -7.38 9.10 12.96
C ILE A 137 -7.92 10.33 12.22
N LYS A 138 -7.53 11.51 12.68
CA LYS A 138 -7.86 12.80 12.06
C LYS A 138 -6.68 13.25 11.20
N LEU A 139 -6.75 13.00 9.91
CA LEU A 139 -5.67 13.23 8.95
C LEU A 139 -5.69 14.68 8.47
N PRO A 140 -4.70 15.53 8.85
CA PRO A 140 -4.61 16.91 8.43
C PRO A 140 -3.99 17.00 7.03
N LYS A 141 -4.52 17.93 6.21
CA LYS A 141 -3.96 18.32 4.92
C LYS A 141 -4.05 19.83 4.74
N PHE A 142 -3.20 20.40 3.90
CA PHE A 142 -3.49 21.73 3.39
C PHE A 142 -4.73 21.67 2.51
N ARG A 143 -5.60 22.67 2.66
CA ARG A 143 -6.79 22.78 1.83
C ARG A 143 -6.38 23.06 0.38
N SER A 144 -6.74 22.16 -0.50
CA SER A 144 -6.45 22.22 -1.94
C SER A 144 -7.71 22.22 -2.81
N MET A 145 -8.89 22.24 -2.17
CA MET A 145 -10.19 22.26 -2.83
C MET A 145 -11.04 23.38 -2.24
N LEU A 146 -12.04 23.81 -3.00
CA LEU A 146 -13.04 24.78 -2.60
C LEU A 146 -13.75 24.32 -1.32
N LYS A 147 -14.21 25.28 -0.48
CA LYS A 147 -14.97 25.00 0.75
C LYS A 147 -16.21 24.15 0.52
N THR A 148 -16.79 24.24 -0.67
CA THR A 148 -18.00 23.55 -1.09
C THR A 148 -17.73 22.17 -1.72
N ALA A 149 -16.47 21.72 -1.78
CA ALA A 149 -16.07 20.54 -2.54
C ALA A 149 -16.76 19.23 -2.12
N GLU A 150 -17.21 19.11 -0.87
CA GLU A 150 -17.83 17.90 -0.31
C GLU A 150 -19.25 18.12 0.22
N ILE A 151 -19.98 19.15 -0.24
CA ILE A 151 -21.37 19.40 0.19
C ILE A 151 -22.28 18.18 -0.10
N ASN A 152 -22.03 17.48 -1.21
CA ASN A 152 -22.78 16.29 -1.60
C ASN A 152 -22.17 14.97 -1.08
N GLY A 153 -21.35 15.06 -0.04
CA GLY A 153 -20.68 13.91 0.56
C GLY A 153 -19.34 13.54 -0.08
N PRO A 154 -18.69 12.50 0.48
CA PRO A 154 -17.37 12.08 0.08
C PRO A 154 -17.37 11.42 -1.30
N THR A 155 -16.56 11.94 -2.22
CA THR A 155 -16.37 11.37 -3.55
C THR A 155 -14.88 11.21 -3.85
N TRP A 156 -14.53 10.19 -4.66
CA TRP A 156 -13.16 10.05 -5.16
C TRP A 156 -12.78 11.23 -6.05
N ALA A 157 -11.51 11.62 -6.00
CA ALA A 157 -10.98 12.66 -6.87
C ALA A 157 -11.03 12.21 -8.34
N LYS A 158 -11.48 13.10 -9.22
CA LYS A 158 -11.54 12.88 -10.67
C LYS A 158 -10.34 13.54 -11.35
N LYS A 159 -10.08 13.14 -12.59
CA LYS A 159 -9.15 13.87 -13.45
C LYS A 159 -9.75 15.27 -13.73
N ASP A 160 -8.90 16.30 -13.65
CA ASP A 160 -9.29 17.69 -13.87
C ASP A 160 -10.50 18.13 -13.01
N ASP A 161 -10.47 17.73 -11.74
CA ASP A 161 -11.54 17.98 -10.77
C ASP A 161 -11.72 19.50 -10.56
N ILE A 162 -12.85 20.02 -10.99
CA ILE A 162 -13.20 21.45 -10.93
C ILE A 162 -13.27 22.02 -9.51
N ARG A 163 -13.31 21.14 -8.49
CA ARG A 163 -13.30 21.52 -7.07
C ARG A 163 -11.91 21.92 -6.59
N VAL A 164 -10.85 21.65 -7.35
CA VAL A 164 -9.46 21.96 -6.99
C VAL A 164 -9.17 23.43 -7.26
N THR A 165 -8.65 24.16 -6.25
CA THR A 165 -8.25 25.55 -6.41
C THR A 165 -7.01 25.70 -7.29
N LYS A 166 -6.68 26.89 -7.78
CA LYS A 166 -5.49 27.12 -8.62
C LYS A 166 -4.21 26.76 -7.84
N ILE A 167 -4.07 27.27 -6.63
CA ILE A 167 -2.94 26.92 -5.72
C ILE A 167 -3.02 25.45 -5.35
N GLY A 168 -4.23 24.93 -5.08
CA GLY A 168 -4.49 23.53 -4.78
C GLY A 168 -3.93 22.58 -5.82
N LYS A 169 -3.96 22.92 -7.09
CA LYS A 169 -3.39 22.13 -8.18
C LYS A 169 -1.89 21.94 -8.00
N TYR A 170 -1.14 23.00 -7.67
CA TYR A 170 0.32 22.93 -7.49
C TYR A 170 0.70 22.19 -6.22
N ILE A 171 0.04 22.47 -5.08
CA ILE A 171 0.37 21.80 -3.82
C ILE A 171 0.05 20.30 -3.86
N ARG A 172 -0.99 19.87 -4.59
CA ARG A 172 -1.28 18.45 -4.83
C ARG A 172 -0.27 17.79 -5.77
N LEU A 173 0.13 18.48 -6.83
CA LEU A 173 1.15 17.99 -7.77
C LEU A 173 2.47 17.71 -7.05
N LEU A 174 2.89 18.59 -6.15
CA LEU A 174 4.12 18.52 -5.39
C LEU A 174 3.98 17.77 -4.06
N ARG A 175 2.77 17.23 -3.74
CA ARG A 175 2.46 16.55 -2.47
C ARG A 175 2.67 17.42 -1.23
N ILE A 176 2.71 18.72 -1.37
CA ILE A 176 2.84 19.67 -0.26
C ILE A 176 1.61 19.59 0.66
N ASP A 177 0.43 19.28 0.08
CA ASP A 177 -0.82 19.12 0.84
C ASP A 177 -0.72 18.04 1.93
N GLU A 178 0.18 17.09 1.82
CA GLU A 178 0.34 15.97 2.76
C GLU A 178 1.40 16.23 3.85
N ILE A 179 2.19 17.33 3.77
CA ILE A 179 3.22 17.67 4.78
C ILE A 179 2.67 17.70 6.22
N PRO A 180 1.46 18.23 6.51
CA PRO A 180 0.93 18.24 7.87
C PRO A 180 0.76 16.85 8.50
N GLN A 181 0.68 15.77 7.68
CA GLN A 181 0.57 14.40 8.18
C GLN A 181 1.85 13.92 8.91
N LEU A 182 3.00 14.54 8.67
CA LEU A 182 4.23 14.26 9.43
C LEU A 182 4.03 14.45 10.94
N LEU A 183 3.11 15.33 11.37
CA LEU A 183 2.74 15.48 12.77
C LEU A 183 2.07 14.20 13.32
N LEU A 184 1.30 13.48 12.52
CA LEU A 184 0.71 12.18 12.93
C LEU A 184 1.79 11.09 13.01
N VAL A 185 2.83 11.17 12.17
CA VAL A 185 3.99 10.29 12.31
C VAL A 185 4.68 10.55 13.64
N LEU A 186 4.93 11.79 14.02
CA LEU A 186 5.54 12.12 15.31
C LEU A 186 4.68 11.66 16.50
N LYS A 187 3.35 11.75 16.40
CA LYS A 187 2.41 11.25 17.42
C LYS A 187 2.35 9.72 17.51
N GLY A 188 2.79 8.99 16.49
CA GLY A 188 2.68 7.52 16.43
C GLY A 188 1.34 7.00 15.91
N GLU A 189 0.52 7.87 15.32
CA GLU A 189 -0.74 7.51 14.67
C GLU A 189 -0.53 7.06 13.21
N MET A 190 0.61 7.45 12.61
CA MET A 190 1.06 7.08 11.27
C MET A 190 2.55 6.71 11.26
N SER A 191 2.99 6.17 10.13
CA SER A 191 4.39 5.93 9.75
C SER A 191 4.69 6.67 8.44
N LEU A 192 5.96 6.88 8.11
CA LEU A 192 6.35 7.36 6.77
C LEU A 192 5.95 6.35 5.70
N VAL A 193 6.10 5.05 6.01
CA VAL A 193 5.81 3.95 5.08
C VAL A 193 4.83 2.96 5.69
N GLY A 194 3.75 2.69 4.96
CA GLY A 194 2.69 1.76 5.32
C GLY A 194 1.53 1.79 4.33
N PRO A 195 0.50 0.95 4.51
CA PRO A 195 -0.72 1.02 3.73
C PRO A 195 -1.36 2.40 3.82
N ARG A 196 -1.86 2.93 2.69
CA ARG A 196 -2.51 4.25 2.69
C ARG A 196 -3.85 4.16 3.44
N PRO A 197 -4.11 5.03 4.43
CA PRO A 197 -5.35 4.99 5.19
C PRO A 197 -6.56 5.38 4.32
N GLU A 198 -7.65 4.63 4.40
CA GLU A 198 -8.87 4.88 3.62
C GLU A 198 -9.94 5.58 4.47
N ARG A 199 -10.93 6.19 3.80
CA ARG A 199 -12.09 6.84 4.43
C ARG A 199 -13.02 5.78 5.03
N PRO A 200 -13.57 5.99 6.24
CA PRO A 200 -14.46 4.99 6.86
C PRO A 200 -15.64 4.59 5.97
N GLU A 201 -16.25 5.57 5.28
CA GLU A 201 -17.42 5.33 4.43
C GLU A 201 -17.11 4.43 3.22
N ILE A 202 -15.89 4.55 2.67
CA ILE A 202 -15.43 3.72 1.56
C ILE A 202 -14.97 2.36 2.08
N ASP A 203 -14.33 2.36 3.23
CA ASP A 203 -13.71 1.20 3.86
C ASP A 203 -14.74 0.12 4.24
N GLU A 204 -15.85 0.53 4.85
CA GLU A 204 -16.94 -0.38 5.22
C GLU A 204 -17.45 -1.12 3.99
N PHE A 205 -17.69 -0.40 2.90
CA PHE A 205 -18.08 -1.01 1.62
C PHE A 205 -17.00 -1.99 1.09
N LEU A 206 -15.72 -1.62 1.17
CA LEU A 206 -14.63 -2.47 0.66
C LEU A 206 -14.43 -3.74 1.50
N LYS A 207 -14.62 -3.68 2.82
CA LYS A 207 -14.56 -4.83 3.72
C LYS A 207 -15.61 -5.89 3.39
N GLU A 208 -16.78 -5.48 2.96
CA GLU A 208 -17.83 -6.41 2.52
C GLU A 208 -17.50 -7.09 1.18
N LYS A 209 -16.76 -6.41 0.31
CA LYS A 209 -16.50 -6.87 -1.07
C LYS A 209 -15.16 -7.57 -1.26
N ILE A 210 -14.18 -7.28 -0.40
CA ILE A 210 -12.81 -7.76 -0.57
C ILE A 210 -12.41 -8.63 0.62
N HIS A 211 -12.08 -9.87 0.32
CA HIS A 211 -11.62 -10.84 1.30
C HIS A 211 -10.36 -10.36 2.03
N LEU A 212 -10.33 -10.49 3.36
CA LEU A 212 -9.21 -10.11 4.25
C LEU A 212 -8.78 -8.63 4.14
N TYR A 213 -9.70 -7.72 3.74
CA TYR A 213 -9.38 -6.30 3.58
C TYR A 213 -8.86 -5.67 4.87
N ASP A 214 -9.32 -6.12 6.03
CA ASP A 214 -8.92 -5.62 7.35
C ASP A 214 -7.46 -5.90 7.73
N LEU A 215 -6.78 -6.83 7.05
CA LEU A 215 -5.37 -7.12 7.36
C LEU A 215 -4.46 -5.91 7.16
N ARG A 216 -4.84 -4.97 6.30
CA ARG A 216 -4.08 -3.74 6.07
C ARG A 216 -3.99 -2.82 7.29
N TYR A 217 -4.91 -2.99 8.27
CA TYR A 217 -4.94 -2.21 9.52
C TYR A 217 -4.14 -2.84 10.65
N LYS A 218 -3.44 -3.95 10.40
CA LYS A 218 -2.57 -4.59 11.40
C LYS A 218 -1.20 -3.92 11.54
N VAL A 219 -0.93 -2.92 10.71
CA VAL A 219 0.25 -2.06 10.78
C VAL A 219 -0.17 -0.59 10.75
N LEU A 220 0.75 0.30 11.15
CA LEU A 220 0.50 1.73 11.05
C LEU A 220 0.28 2.15 9.59
N PRO A 221 -0.72 3.00 9.32
CA PRO A 221 -0.90 3.57 7.99
C PRO A 221 0.27 4.47 7.62
N GLY A 222 0.61 4.51 6.32
CA GLY A 222 1.73 5.28 5.80
C GLY A 222 1.34 6.54 5.03
N ILE A 223 2.22 7.54 5.03
CA ILE A 223 2.18 8.66 4.08
C ILE A 223 2.46 8.12 2.68
N SER A 224 3.47 7.27 2.54
CA SER A 224 3.74 6.47 1.36
C SER A 224 3.57 4.98 1.64
N GLY A 225 3.51 4.13 0.59
CA GLY A 225 3.36 2.69 0.76
C GLY A 225 3.66 1.92 -0.53
N TRP A 226 3.84 0.59 -0.39
CA TRP A 226 4.21 -0.28 -1.51
C TRP A 226 3.17 -0.25 -2.63
N ALA A 227 1.88 -0.25 -2.29
CA ALA A 227 0.80 -0.07 -3.25
C ALA A 227 0.89 1.28 -3.97
N GLN A 228 1.17 2.37 -3.24
CA GLN A 228 1.25 3.71 -3.80
C GLN A 228 2.38 3.86 -4.82
N VAL A 229 3.52 3.16 -4.64
CA VAL A 229 4.68 3.28 -5.54
C VAL A 229 4.69 2.27 -6.68
N ASN A 230 3.85 1.23 -6.66
CA ASN A 230 3.83 0.20 -7.70
C ASN A 230 2.52 0.12 -8.47
N TYR A 231 1.41 0.67 -7.93
CA TYR A 231 0.11 0.65 -8.57
C TYR A 231 -0.33 2.08 -8.97
N PRO A 232 -0.95 2.27 -10.15
CA PRO A 232 -1.47 3.57 -10.55
C PRO A 232 -2.65 4.00 -9.68
N TYR A 233 -3.00 5.28 -9.76
CA TYR A 233 -4.21 5.77 -9.11
C TYR A 233 -5.44 5.11 -9.72
N GLY A 234 -6.27 4.51 -8.88
CA GLY A 234 -7.52 3.88 -9.28
C GLY A 234 -8.57 4.03 -8.16
N SER A 235 -9.85 4.02 -8.53
CA SER A 235 -10.99 4.33 -7.65
C SER A 235 -12.14 3.32 -7.79
N SER A 236 -11.82 2.09 -8.16
CA SER A 236 -12.77 0.97 -8.23
C SER A 236 -12.51 -0.06 -7.13
N THR A 237 -13.48 -0.96 -6.93
CA THR A 237 -13.29 -2.14 -6.06
C THR A 237 -12.15 -3.02 -6.55
N TYR A 238 -12.00 -3.17 -7.86
CA TYR A 238 -10.88 -3.89 -8.47
C TYR A 238 -9.53 -3.25 -8.13
N ASP A 239 -9.41 -1.92 -8.29
CA ASP A 239 -8.18 -1.21 -7.91
C ASP A 239 -7.87 -1.35 -6.42
N SER A 240 -8.90 -1.32 -5.57
CA SER A 240 -8.75 -1.49 -4.12
C SER A 240 -8.27 -2.89 -3.75
N LYS A 241 -8.73 -3.92 -4.46
CA LYS A 241 -8.27 -5.31 -4.34
C LYS A 241 -6.82 -5.46 -4.78
N GLU A 242 -6.43 -4.88 -5.91
CA GLU A 242 -5.05 -4.88 -6.37
C GLU A 242 -4.13 -4.15 -5.39
N LYS A 243 -4.52 -2.99 -4.88
CA LYS A 243 -3.77 -2.25 -3.83
C LYS A 243 -3.60 -3.08 -2.57
N LEU A 244 -4.65 -3.79 -2.13
CA LEU A 244 -4.55 -4.71 -1.00
C LEU A 244 -3.48 -5.78 -1.23
N SER A 245 -3.35 -6.31 -2.45
CA SER A 245 -2.34 -7.32 -2.77
C SER A 245 -0.91 -6.80 -2.54
N TYR A 246 -0.64 -5.54 -2.87
CA TYR A 246 0.63 -4.88 -2.56
C TYR A 246 0.78 -4.55 -1.08
N ASP A 247 -0.29 -4.12 -0.41
CA ASP A 247 -0.28 -3.86 1.03
C ASP A 247 0.03 -5.12 1.82
N LEU A 248 -0.55 -6.28 1.46
CA LEU A 248 -0.28 -7.57 2.09
C LEU A 248 1.17 -8.04 1.88
N PHE A 249 1.73 -7.81 0.69
CA PHE A 249 3.15 -8.05 0.43
C PHE A 249 4.03 -7.21 1.35
N TYR A 250 3.74 -5.93 1.48
CA TYR A 250 4.46 -5.04 2.38
C TYR A 250 4.38 -5.52 3.83
N ILE A 251 3.19 -5.85 4.32
CA ILE A 251 2.97 -6.31 5.70
C ILE A 251 3.79 -7.57 5.99
N LYS A 252 3.79 -8.53 5.07
CA LYS A 252 4.55 -9.78 5.18
C LYS A 252 6.07 -9.56 5.17
N ASN A 253 6.55 -8.65 4.32
CA ASN A 253 7.99 -8.44 4.07
C ASN A 253 8.52 -7.14 4.68
N GLN A 254 7.81 -6.58 5.66
CA GLN A 254 8.18 -5.32 6.30
C GLN A 254 9.63 -5.36 6.80
N SER A 255 10.46 -4.46 6.30
CA SER A 255 11.86 -4.33 6.67
C SER A 255 12.35 -2.91 6.42
N PHE A 256 13.41 -2.52 7.11
CA PHE A 256 14.04 -1.21 6.92
C PHE A 256 14.48 -0.96 5.46
N LEU A 257 15.03 -1.97 4.80
CA LEU A 257 15.45 -1.86 3.39
C LEU A 257 14.26 -1.66 2.45
N LEU A 258 13.14 -2.35 2.69
CA LEU A 258 11.92 -2.16 1.91
C LEU A 258 11.35 -0.75 2.12
N ASP A 259 11.36 -0.25 3.36
CA ASP A 259 10.92 1.12 3.66
C ASP A 259 11.80 2.14 2.94
N LEU A 260 13.11 1.98 2.96
CA LEU A 260 14.04 2.87 2.25
C LEU A 260 13.80 2.84 0.74
N LEU A 261 13.59 1.66 0.16
CA LEU A 261 13.24 1.51 -1.26
C LEU A 261 11.93 2.26 -1.62
N ILE A 262 10.91 2.14 -0.75
CA ILE A 262 9.62 2.83 -0.94
C ILE A 262 9.81 4.36 -0.89
N ILE A 263 10.60 4.85 0.06
CA ILE A 263 10.92 6.28 0.18
C ILE A 263 11.63 6.79 -1.09
N LEU A 264 12.65 6.07 -1.57
CA LEU A 264 13.37 6.43 -2.80
C LEU A 264 12.45 6.45 -4.03
N LYS A 265 11.58 5.43 -4.18
CA LYS A 265 10.56 5.41 -5.24
C LYS A 265 9.58 6.58 -5.11
N THR A 266 9.20 6.94 -3.87
CA THR A 266 8.30 8.08 -3.59
C THR A 266 8.93 9.41 -4.00
N VAL A 267 10.17 9.65 -3.57
CA VAL A 267 10.93 10.85 -3.96
C VAL A 267 11.02 10.96 -5.48
N ARG A 268 11.38 9.88 -6.17
CA ARG A 268 11.41 9.86 -7.63
C ARG A 268 10.05 10.22 -8.24
N ARG A 269 8.94 9.69 -7.72
CA ARG A 269 7.59 10.01 -8.19
C ARG A 269 7.20 11.47 -7.97
N VAL A 270 7.60 12.06 -6.85
CA VAL A 270 7.36 13.49 -6.56
C VAL A 270 8.15 14.36 -7.53
N LEU A 271 9.45 14.08 -7.72
CA LEU A 271 10.33 14.83 -8.63
C LEU A 271 9.88 14.73 -10.11
N THR A 272 9.34 13.59 -10.52
CA THR A 272 8.83 13.40 -11.89
C THR A 272 7.38 13.82 -12.06
N ALA A 273 6.74 14.35 -10.99
CA ALA A 273 5.30 14.66 -10.93
C ALA A 273 4.40 13.49 -11.39
N SER A 274 4.93 12.27 -11.40
CA SER A 274 4.21 11.06 -11.80
C SER A 274 3.32 10.57 -10.66
N GLY A 275 2.03 10.36 -10.92
CA GLY A 275 1.07 9.84 -9.92
C GLY A 275 0.23 10.90 -9.22
N ALA A 276 0.32 12.17 -9.58
CA ALA A 276 -0.59 13.21 -9.10
C ALA A 276 -1.93 13.21 -9.88
N ASN A 277 -1.92 12.68 -11.11
CA ASN A 277 -3.12 12.57 -11.95
C ASN A 277 -3.59 11.13 -12.05
N PRO A 278 -4.92 10.85 -11.91
CA PRO A 278 -5.48 9.58 -12.33
C PRO A 278 -5.23 9.43 -13.84
N ASN A 279 -4.56 8.34 -14.28
CA ASN A 279 -4.25 8.00 -15.69
C ASN A 279 -2.91 8.49 -16.30
N THR A 280 -1.88 8.78 -15.56
CA THR A 280 -0.53 8.68 -16.13
C THR A 280 -0.07 7.21 -16.04
N LYS A 281 -0.18 6.48 -17.16
CA LYS A 281 0.51 5.19 -17.36
C LYS A 281 2.00 5.41 -17.41
#